data_702ad9c3585fb8043dcfcc3b8f6db7d8
#
_entry.id   702ad9c3585fb8043dcfcc3b8f6db7d8
#
_cell.length_a   1.000
_cell.length_b   1.000
_cell.length_c   1.000
_cell.angle_alpha   90.00
_cell.angle_beta   90.00
_cell.angle_gamma   90.00
#
_symmetry.space_group_name_H-M   'P 1'
#
loop_
_entity.id
_entity.type
_entity.pdbx_description
1 polymer ?
#
loop_
_entity_poly.entity_id
_entity_poly.type
_entity_poly.pdbx_seq_one_letter_code
_entity_poly.pdbx_strand_id
1 'polypeptide(L)'
;MSKTTPKTKALNPGQIHKCPTGIKGFDQITEGGLPKNRTTLVTGGAGSGKTLFGINFLVGGALKYNEPGIFMSFEETEEELYEDVASLNLDLRGLVSQKKIHVEHVILERKDVQQSDFNLEGIFVRLEHAIDSIGAKRVVLDSVESLFAGVTDPGILRVEIKRLFRWLKLRKVTAIVIGEPGPGVYTRHGLEEYVSDCLIFLDNRVSEQVSVRRIRIIKYRGSKHGTNEFPFVI
;
A
#
# COMPACT_ATOMS: atom_id res chain seq x y z
N MET A 1 21.20 -30.87 3.47
CA MET A 1 20.91 -29.68 4.28
C MET A 1 19.40 -29.54 4.35
N SER A 2 18.81 -29.81 5.50
CA SER A 2 17.36 -29.87 5.72
C SER A 2 16.77 -28.47 5.73
N LYS A 3 15.82 -28.19 4.81
CA LYS A 3 15.05 -26.95 4.78
C LYS A 3 14.02 -27.00 5.90
N THR A 4 14.29 -26.33 7.00
CA THR A 4 13.32 -26.16 8.09
C THR A 4 12.25 -25.17 7.65
N THR A 5 11.08 -25.67 7.29
CA THR A 5 9.87 -24.86 7.06
C THR A 5 9.49 -24.19 8.39
N PRO A 6 9.28 -22.89 8.47
CA PRO A 6 8.86 -22.25 9.71
C PRO A 6 7.47 -22.76 10.10
N LYS A 7 7.39 -23.39 11.28
CA LYS A 7 6.12 -23.81 11.89
C LYS A 7 5.24 -22.59 12.12
N THR A 8 4.11 -22.54 11.45
CA THR A 8 3.06 -21.55 11.69
C THR A 8 2.56 -21.74 13.13
N LYS A 9 2.88 -20.81 14.01
CA LYS A 9 2.34 -20.80 15.38
C LYS A 9 0.82 -20.69 15.29
N ALA A 10 0.10 -21.60 15.93
CA ALA A 10 -1.34 -21.51 16.04
C ALA A 10 -1.70 -20.16 16.72
N LEU A 11 -2.57 -19.39 16.08
CA LEU A 11 -3.00 -18.09 16.61
C LEU A 11 -3.93 -18.31 17.79
N ASN A 12 -3.76 -17.52 18.83
CA ASN A 12 -4.73 -17.47 19.92
C ASN A 12 -6.09 -16.97 19.39
N PRO A 13 -7.23 -17.47 19.92
CA PRO A 13 -8.55 -16.97 19.55
C PRO A 13 -8.61 -15.46 19.74
N GLY A 14 -8.88 -14.71 18.66
CA GLY A 14 -8.93 -13.25 18.66
C GLY A 14 -7.70 -12.52 18.06
N GLN A 15 -6.62 -13.21 17.76
CA GLN A 15 -5.50 -12.61 17.02
C GLN A 15 -5.81 -12.50 15.53
N ILE A 16 -5.51 -11.33 14.96
CA ILE A 16 -5.62 -11.13 13.51
C ILE A 16 -4.49 -11.82 12.78
N HIS A 17 -4.80 -12.37 11.61
CA HIS A 17 -3.78 -12.88 10.72
C HIS A 17 -2.90 -11.76 10.19
N LYS A 18 -1.60 -12.01 10.11
CA LYS A 18 -0.60 -11.07 9.60
C LYS A 18 -0.16 -11.49 8.19
N CYS A 19 0.17 -10.51 7.37
CA CYS A 19 0.81 -10.64 6.08
C CYS A 19 2.24 -10.12 6.20
N PRO A 20 3.26 -10.99 6.25
CA PRO A 20 4.64 -10.56 6.33
C PRO A 20 5.01 -9.75 5.10
N THR A 21 5.66 -8.61 5.28
CA THR A 21 6.02 -7.73 4.16
C THR A 21 7.32 -8.15 3.48
N GLY A 22 8.20 -8.79 4.24
CA GLY A 22 9.56 -9.08 3.81
C GLY A 22 10.49 -7.87 3.89
N ILE A 23 10.00 -6.72 4.35
CA ILE A 23 10.79 -5.51 4.60
C ILE A 23 11.56 -5.70 5.91
N LYS A 24 12.88 -5.58 5.83
CA LYS A 24 13.77 -5.81 6.98
C LYS A 24 13.45 -4.84 8.13
N GLY A 25 13.25 -5.38 9.33
CA GLY A 25 12.93 -4.60 10.54
C GLY A 25 11.44 -4.26 10.67
N PHE A 26 10.71 -4.11 9.57
CA PHE A 26 9.30 -3.71 9.62
C PHE A 26 8.39 -4.80 10.22
N ASP A 27 8.58 -6.05 9.80
CA ASP A 27 7.78 -7.16 10.31
C ASP A 27 8.01 -7.40 11.82
N GLN A 28 9.15 -6.95 12.37
CA GLN A 28 9.43 -7.02 13.81
C GLN A 28 8.63 -5.98 14.59
N ILE A 29 8.61 -4.72 14.15
CA ILE A 29 7.87 -3.64 14.83
C ILE A 29 6.35 -3.78 14.70
N THR A 30 5.89 -4.56 13.73
CA THR A 30 4.48 -4.90 13.51
C THR A 30 4.10 -6.27 14.07
N GLU A 31 5.03 -6.99 14.72
CA GLU A 31 4.81 -8.36 15.21
C GLU A 31 4.32 -9.33 14.12
N GLY A 32 4.91 -9.25 12.92
CA GLY A 32 4.65 -10.20 11.83
C GLY A 32 4.10 -9.62 10.53
N GLY A 33 4.07 -8.31 10.36
CA GLY A 33 3.69 -7.66 9.09
C GLY A 33 2.37 -6.90 9.13
N LEU A 34 1.75 -6.72 7.98
CA LEU A 34 0.49 -5.99 7.81
C LEU A 34 -0.74 -6.85 8.17
N PRO A 35 -1.90 -6.24 8.48
CA PRO A 35 -3.14 -7.00 8.72
C PRO A 35 -3.58 -7.71 7.43
N LYS A 36 -3.60 -9.04 7.45
CA LYS A 36 -3.91 -9.86 6.26
C LYS A 36 -5.34 -9.64 5.81
N ASN A 37 -5.53 -9.53 4.49
CA ASN A 37 -6.84 -9.30 3.84
C ASN A 37 -7.53 -8.01 4.31
N ARG A 38 -6.74 -7.00 4.65
CA ARG A 38 -7.23 -5.69 5.09
C ARG A 38 -6.43 -4.58 4.40
N THR A 39 -6.92 -3.37 4.52
CA THR A 39 -6.29 -2.20 3.94
C THR A 39 -5.40 -1.48 4.96
N THR A 40 -4.16 -1.27 4.57
CA THR A 40 -3.20 -0.41 5.25
C THR A 40 -3.05 0.88 4.46
N LEU A 41 -3.17 2.00 5.12
CA LEU A 41 -2.87 3.31 4.56
C LEU A 41 -1.41 3.66 4.88
N VAL A 42 -0.64 4.05 3.86
CA VAL A 42 0.73 4.53 4.00
C VAL A 42 0.78 5.98 3.54
N THR A 43 1.08 6.89 4.46
CA THR A 43 1.12 8.33 4.17
C THR A 43 2.47 8.91 4.49
N GLY A 44 2.76 10.06 3.93
CA GLY A 44 4.03 10.79 4.14
C GLY A 44 4.25 11.84 3.08
N GLY A 45 5.13 12.79 3.37
CA GLY A 45 5.50 13.85 2.43
C GLY A 45 6.23 13.33 1.19
N ALA A 46 6.47 14.23 0.23
CA ALA A 46 7.28 13.92 -0.95
C ALA A 46 8.67 13.40 -0.55
N GLY A 47 9.19 12.41 -1.27
CA GLY A 47 10.49 11.81 -1.01
C GLY A 47 10.60 10.98 0.28
N SER A 48 9.50 10.70 0.98
CA SER A 48 9.51 9.88 2.20
C SER A 48 9.65 8.38 1.91
N GLY A 49 9.46 7.93 0.66
CA GLY A 49 9.64 6.53 0.24
C GLY A 49 8.36 5.70 0.21
N LYS A 50 7.18 6.33 0.08
CA LYS A 50 5.88 5.65 0.04
C LYS A 50 5.78 4.63 -1.08
N THR A 51 6.03 5.06 -2.32
CA THR A 51 6.03 4.21 -3.52
C THR A 51 6.96 3.02 -3.36
N LEU A 52 8.20 3.28 -2.91
CA LEU A 52 9.20 2.23 -2.67
C LEU A 52 8.80 1.26 -1.56
N PHE A 53 8.12 1.73 -0.52
CA PHE A 53 7.55 0.86 0.51
C PHE A 53 6.50 -0.09 -0.08
N GLY A 54 5.62 0.42 -0.93
CA GLY A 54 4.62 -0.37 -1.66
C GLY A 54 5.26 -1.41 -2.58
N ILE A 55 6.26 -1.00 -3.38
CA ILE A 55 6.97 -1.91 -4.28
C ILE A 55 7.71 -2.99 -3.49
N ASN A 56 8.43 -2.65 -2.42
CA ASN A 56 9.11 -3.65 -1.58
C ASN A 56 8.13 -4.65 -0.95
N PHE A 57 6.92 -4.20 -0.57
CA PHE A 57 5.87 -5.09 -0.09
C PHE A 57 5.44 -6.12 -1.16
N LEU A 58 5.31 -5.71 -2.43
CA LEU A 58 4.97 -6.60 -3.53
C LEU A 58 6.13 -7.54 -3.86
N VAL A 59 7.35 -7.01 -3.99
CA VAL A 59 8.57 -7.79 -4.27
C VAL A 59 8.81 -8.82 -3.17
N GLY A 60 8.69 -8.41 -1.91
CA GLY A 60 8.77 -9.34 -0.77
C GLY A 60 7.73 -10.44 -0.85
N GLY A 61 6.49 -10.10 -1.22
CA GLY A 61 5.41 -11.05 -1.45
C GLY A 61 5.73 -12.07 -2.52
N ALA A 62 6.13 -11.60 -3.68
CA ALA A 62 6.44 -12.41 -4.85
C ALA A 62 7.62 -13.36 -4.64
N LEU A 63 8.72 -12.86 -4.02
CA LEU A 63 9.95 -13.61 -3.89
C LEU A 63 10.01 -14.52 -2.65
N LYS A 64 9.46 -14.05 -1.51
CA LYS A 64 9.61 -14.76 -0.23
C LYS A 64 8.40 -15.59 0.16
N TYR A 65 7.20 -15.20 -0.30
CA TYR A 65 5.94 -15.78 0.18
C TYR A 65 5.12 -16.42 -0.92
N ASN A 66 5.57 -16.34 -2.18
CA ASN A 66 4.83 -16.81 -3.35
C ASN A 66 3.40 -16.21 -3.43
N GLU A 67 3.29 -14.95 -3.05
CA GLU A 67 2.07 -14.15 -3.11
C GLU A 67 2.20 -13.12 -4.24
N PRO A 68 1.59 -13.35 -5.42
CA PRO A 68 1.60 -12.39 -6.51
C PRO A 68 0.91 -11.08 -6.11
N GLY A 69 1.32 -9.97 -6.73
CA GLY A 69 0.79 -8.68 -6.38
C GLY A 69 0.56 -7.74 -7.55
N ILE A 70 -0.24 -6.70 -7.30
CA ILE A 70 -0.60 -5.65 -8.26
C ILE A 70 -0.11 -4.32 -7.72
N PHE A 71 0.53 -3.56 -8.58
CA PHE A 71 0.79 -2.14 -8.40
C PHE A 71 -0.06 -1.37 -9.40
N MET A 72 -1.03 -0.60 -8.92
CA MET A 72 -1.83 0.28 -9.75
C MET A 72 -1.45 1.73 -9.44
N SER A 73 -0.89 2.40 -10.44
CA SER A 73 -0.46 3.79 -10.39
C SER A 73 -1.49 4.70 -11.05
N PHE A 74 -1.71 5.88 -10.47
CA PHE A 74 -2.52 6.96 -11.04
C PHE A 74 -1.67 8.19 -11.37
N GLU A 75 -0.36 8.14 -11.15
CA GLU A 75 0.58 9.24 -11.37
C GLU A 75 1.71 8.85 -12.31
N GLU A 76 2.44 7.79 -11.99
CA GLU A 76 3.63 7.36 -12.71
C GLU A 76 3.30 6.26 -13.72
N THR A 77 3.94 6.30 -14.87
CA THR A 77 3.87 5.25 -15.89
C THR A 77 4.63 3.99 -15.45
N GLU A 78 4.38 2.87 -16.10
CA GLU A 78 5.10 1.62 -15.83
C GLU A 78 6.62 1.78 -16.06
N GLU A 79 7.01 2.48 -17.14
CA GLU A 79 8.42 2.69 -17.46
C GLU A 79 9.13 3.53 -16.41
N GLU A 80 8.53 4.63 -15.94
CA GLU A 80 9.06 5.46 -14.87
C GLU A 80 9.26 4.63 -13.59
N LEU A 81 8.27 3.83 -13.20
CA LEU A 81 8.38 2.93 -12.04
C LEU A 81 9.52 1.92 -12.19
N TYR A 82 9.74 1.36 -13.39
CA TYR A 82 10.85 0.43 -13.63
C TYR A 82 12.20 1.13 -13.51
N GLU A 83 12.35 2.35 -14.03
CA GLU A 83 13.56 3.14 -13.97
C GLU A 83 13.89 3.54 -12.53
N ASP A 84 12.92 3.98 -11.77
CA ASP A 84 13.08 4.44 -10.38
C ASP A 84 13.59 3.32 -9.46
N VAL A 85 13.11 2.09 -9.65
CA VAL A 85 13.52 0.98 -8.79
C VAL A 85 14.76 0.24 -9.28
N ALA A 86 15.16 0.41 -10.54
CA ALA A 86 16.33 -0.26 -11.10
C ALA A 86 17.62 0.12 -10.35
N SER A 87 17.75 1.39 -9.95
CA SER A 87 18.89 1.88 -9.16
C SER A 87 19.00 1.25 -7.77
N LEU A 88 17.92 0.64 -7.27
CA LEU A 88 17.82 -0.01 -5.96
C LEU A 88 18.00 -1.53 -6.03
N ASN A 89 18.45 -2.07 -7.17
CA ASN A 89 18.59 -3.49 -7.46
C ASN A 89 17.28 -4.29 -7.29
N LEU A 90 16.13 -3.66 -7.57
CA LEU A 90 14.83 -4.31 -7.62
C LEU A 90 14.48 -4.62 -9.08
N ASP A 91 14.49 -5.89 -9.47
CA ASP A 91 14.10 -6.34 -10.81
C ASP A 91 12.58 -6.44 -10.94
N LEU A 92 11.90 -5.28 -10.93
CA LEU A 92 10.45 -5.21 -11.07
C LEU A 92 10.00 -5.71 -12.45
N ARG A 93 10.73 -5.34 -13.52
CA ARG A 93 10.44 -5.76 -14.90
C ARG A 93 10.52 -7.29 -15.05
N GLY A 94 11.52 -7.93 -14.46
CA GLY A 94 11.64 -9.38 -14.44
C GLY A 94 10.51 -10.07 -13.68
N LEU A 95 10.03 -9.48 -12.58
CA LEU A 95 8.88 -10.01 -11.84
C LEU A 95 7.56 -9.86 -12.58
N VAL A 96 7.40 -8.79 -13.37
CA VAL A 96 6.25 -8.59 -14.27
C VAL A 96 6.26 -9.63 -15.39
N SER A 97 7.39 -9.85 -16.04
CA SER A 97 7.52 -10.86 -17.10
C SER A 97 7.22 -12.28 -16.62
N GLN A 98 7.51 -12.58 -15.33
CA GLN A 98 7.19 -13.84 -14.67
C GLN A 98 5.74 -13.92 -14.16
N LYS A 99 4.91 -12.92 -14.39
CA LYS A 99 3.53 -12.81 -13.88
C LYS A 99 3.43 -12.91 -12.34
N LYS A 100 4.49 -12.51 -11.64
CA LYS A 100 4.51 -12.44 -10.17
C LYS A 100 4.05 -11.09 -9.65
N ILE A 101 4.24 -10.04 -10.46
CA ILE A 101 3.71 -8.69 -10.22
C ILE A 101 3.03 -8.25 -11.51
N HIS A 102 1.93 -7.54 -11.39
CA HIS A 102 1.28 -6.81 -12.46
C HIS A 102 1.37 -5.32 -12.12
N VAL A 103 1.87 -4.52 -13.03
CA VAL A 103 1.91 -3.07 -12.92
C VAL A 103 0.90 -2.53 -13.93
N GLU A 104 0.11 -1.57 -13.54
CA GLU A 104 -0.88 -0.92 -14.40
C GLU A 104 -0.91 0.57 -14.09
N HIS A 105 -0.73 1.40 -15.12
CA HIS A 105 -0.94 2.84 -15.05
C HIS A 105 -2.33 3.18 -15.55
N VAL A 106 -3.11 3.86 -14.72
CA VAL A 106 -4.48 4.28 -15.05
C VAL A 106 -4.54 5.79 -15.17
N ILE A 107 -4.75 6.27 -16.40
CA ILE A 107 -4.96 7.69 -16.67
C ILE A 107 -6.42 8.02 -16.36
N LEU A 108 -6.62 8.93 -15.44
CA LEU A 108 -7.95 9.47 -15.10
C LEU A 108 -8.20 10.74 -15.93
N GLU A 109 -9.13 10.68 -16.87
CA GLU A 109 -9.49 11.85 -17.66
C GLU A 109 -10.31 12.84 -16.84
N ARG A 110 -10.12 14.16 -17.10
CA ARG A 110 -10.88 15.22 -16.40
C ARG A 110 -12.39 15.09 -16.56
N LYS A 111 -12.86 14.43 -17.61
CA LYS A 111 -14.29 14.18 -17.85
C LYS A 111 -14.90 13.19 -16.86
N ASP A 112 -14.09 12.22 -16.43
CA ASP A 112 -14.52 11.20 -15.44
C ASP A 112 -14.69 11.80 -14.05
N VAL A 113 -14.11 12.98 -13.83
CA VAL A 113 -13.93 13.63 -12.54
C VAL A 113 -14.87 14.84 -12.34
N GLN A 114 -15.38 15.45 -13.41
CA GLN A 114 -16.21 16.69 -13.33
C GLN A 114 -17.71 16.47 -13.31
N GLN A 115 -18.18 15.24 -13.45
CA GLN A 115 -19.62 14.95 -13.36
C GLN A 115 -19.98 14.58 -11.92
N SER A 116 -21.21 14.91 -11.55
CA SER A 116 -21.85 14.52 -10.28
C SER A 116 -21.87 13.01 -10.00
N ASP A 117 -21.34 12.22 -10.92
CA ASP A 117 -21.35 10.76 -10.97
C ASP A 117 -19.95 10.16 -10.93
N PHE A 118 -19.03 10.71 -10.10
CA PHE A 118 -17.75 10.05 -9.85
C PHE A 118 -18.00 8.58 -9.44
N ASN A 119 -17.44 7.65 -10.19
CA ASN A 119 -17.70 6.23 -9.99
C ASN A 119 -16.42 5.40 -10.10
N LEU A 120 -16.14 4.62 -9.06
CA LEU A 120 -15.02 3.69 -9.00
C LEU A 120 -15.23 2.40 -9.81
N GLU A 121 -16.35 2.20 -10.49
CA GLU A 121 -16.64 0.93 -11.20
C GLU A 121 -15.56 0.56 -12.20
N GLY A 122 -15.09 1.50 -13.00
CA GLY A 122 -14.00 1.25 -13.95
C GLY A 122 -12.71 0.77 -13.28
N ILE A 123 -12.39 1.34 -12.11
CA ILE A 123 -11.24 0.92 -11.30
C ILE A 123 -11.45 -0.49 -10.72
N PHE A 124 -12.65 -0.79 -10.24
CA PHE A 124 -12.96 -2.12 -9.72
C PHE A 124 -12.87 -3.19 -10.79
N VAL A 125 -13.38 -2.93 -12.00
CA VAL A 125 -13.28 -3.86 -13.13
C VAL A 125 -11.83 -4.13 -13.51
N ARG A 126 -10.98 -3.09 -13.60
CA ARG A 126 -9.54 -3.24 -13.88
C ARG A 126 -8.83 -4.02 -12.79
N LEU A 127 -9.03 -3.65 -11.51
CA LEU A 127 -8.45 -4.35 -10.37
C LEU A 127 -8.89 -5.83 -10.33
N GLU A 128 -10.16 -6.11 -10.57
CA GLU A 128 -10.69 -7.46 -10.62
C GLU A 128 -10.02 -8.29 -11.69
N HIS A 129 -9.95 -7.77 -12.91
CA HIS A 129 -9.26 -8.41 -14.00
C HIS A 129 -7.78 -8.67 -13.69
N ALA A 130 -7.08 -7.68 -13.16
CA ALA A 130 -5.67 -7.81 -12.78
C ALA A 130 -5.48 -8.86 -11.66
N ILE A 131 -6.33 -8.83 -10.62
CA ILE A 131 -6.28 -9.81 -9.52
C ILE A 131 -6.45 -11.24 -10.07
N ASP A 132 -7.44 -11.46 -10.91
CA ASP A 132 -7.77 -12.78 -11.42
C ASP A 132 -6.72 -13.28 -12.41
N SER A 133 -6.10 -12.38 -13.21
CA SER A 133 -5.10 -12.72 -14.25
C SER A 133 -3.83 -13.38 -13.69
N ILE A 134 -3.40 -13.00 -12.50
CA ILE A 134 -2.17 -13.52 -11.85
C ILE A 134 -2.46 -14.20 -10.50
N GLY A 135 -3.72 -14.26 -10.07
CA GLY A 135 -4.09 -14.77 -8.76
C GLY A 135 -3.56 -13.93 -7.60
N ALA A 136 -3.57 -12.61 -7.74
CA ALA A 136 -2.94 -11.68 -6.80
C ALA A 136 -3.49 -11.81 -5.38
N LYS A 137 -2.58 -11.68 -4.41
CA LYS A 137 -2.86 -11.67 -2.96
C LYS A 137 -2.56 -10.31 -2.33
N ARG A 138 -1.76 -9.49 -3.02
CA ARG A 138 -1.32 -8.18 -2.58
C ARG A 138 -1.68 -7.13 -3.61
N VAL A 139 -2.08 -5.95 -3.13
CA VAL A 139 -2.43 -4.81 -3.98
C VAL A 139 -1.79 -3.54 -3.42
N VAL A 140 -1.25 -2.70 -4.28
CA VAL A 140 -0.80 -1.35 -3.96
C VAL A 140 -1.52 -0.38 -4.89
N LEU A 141 -2.10 0.68 -4.33
CA LEU A 141 -2.72 1.78 -5.06
C LEU A 141 -1.95 3.06 -4.77
N ASP A 142 -1.41 3.72 -5.79
CA ASP A 142 -0.58 4.93 -5.69
C ASP A 142 -1.03 6.01 -6.69
N SER A 143 -1.65 7.10 -6.26
CA SER A 143 -2.06 7.52 -4.91
C SER A 143 -3.58 7.67 -4.81
N VAL A 144 -4.10 7.69 -3.57
CA VAL A 144 -5.52 7.94 -3.33
C VAL A 144 -5.91 9.36 -3.71
N GLU A 145 -5.00 10.32 -3.57
CA GLU A 145 -5.24 11.72 -3.94
C GLU A 145 -5.48 11.85 -5.44
N SER A 146 -4.68 11.18 -6.26
CA SER A 146 -4.84 11.21 -7.70
C SER A 146 -6.10 10.48 -8.14
N LEU A 147 -6.42 9.36 -7.50
CA LEU A 147 -7.66 8.63 -7.74
C LEU A 147 -8.91 9.50 -7.47
N PHE A 148 -8.87 10.36 -6.46
CA PHE A 148 -10.01 11.20 -6.06
C PHE A 148 -9.84 12.69 -6.39
N ALA A 149 -8.90 13.07 -7.28
CA ALA A 149 -8.49 14.45 -7.53
C ALA A 149 -9.66 15.40 -7.92
N GLY A 150 -10.76 14.87 -8.45
CA GLY A 150 -11.89 15.70 -8.83
C GLY A 150 -13.11 15.61 -7.91
N VAL A 151 -13.02 14.82 -6.86
CA VAL A 151 -14.11 14.74 -5.88
C VAL A 151 -13.95 15.88 -4.88
N THR A 152 -14.73 16.93 -5.05
CA THR A 152 -14.69 18.14 -4.20
C THR A 152 -15.60 18.05 -2.98
N ASP A 153 -16.66 17.24 -3.04
CA ASP A 153 -17.57 17.03 -1.91
C ASP A 153 -17.01 16.05 -0.90
N PRO A 154 -16.73 16.48 0.36
CA PRO A 154 -16.17 15.59 1.38
C PRO A 154 -17.10 14.42 1.76
N GLY A 155 -18.41 14.57 1.59
CA GLY A 155 -19.39 13.52 1.85
C GLY A 155 -19.29 12.40 0.82
N ILE A 156 -19.24 12.76 -0.46
CA ILE A 156 -19.03 11.82 -1.58
C ILE A 156 -17.67 11.12 -1.42
N LEU A 157 -16.61 11.90 -1.20
CA LEU A 157 -15.28 11.37 -0.99
C LEU A 157 -15.24 10.30 0.12
N ARG A 158 -15.88 10.59 1.25
CA ARG A 158 -15.96 9.65 2.38
C ARG A 158 -16.68 8.35 2.02
N VAL A 159 -17.73 8.43 1.24
CA VAL A 159 -18.51 7.27 0.77
C VAL A 159 -17.64 6.40 -0.16
N GLU A 160 -17.00 7.03 -1.13
CA GLU A 160 -16.21 6.31 -2.14
C GLU A 160 -14.92 5.71 -1.54
N ILE A 161 -14.23 6.40 -0.63
CA ILE A 161 -13.09 5.81 0.09
C ILE A 161 -13.54 4.57 0.90
N LYS A 162 -14.68 4.64 1.59
CA LYS A 162 -15.23 3.48 2.30
C LYS A 162 -15.59 2.35 1.36
N ARG A 163 -16.13 2.67 0.19
CA ARG A 163 -16.49 1.71 -0.85
C ARG A 163 -15.26 1.00 -1.38
N LEU A 164 -14.18 1.72 -1.70
CA LEU A 164 -12.90 1.17 -2.14
C LEU A 164 -12.31 0.20 -1.09
N PHE A 165 -12.21 0.64 0.16
CA PHE A 165 -11.62 -0.18 1.23
C PHE A 165 -12.46 -1.43 1.52
N ARG A 166 -13.79 -1.31 1.47
CA ARG A 166 -14.70 -2.45 1.60
C ARG A 166 -14.54 -3.43 0.45
N TRP A 167 -14.42 -2.94 -0.78
CA TRP A 167 -14.24 -3.78 -1.96
C TRP A 167 -12.92 -4.58 -1.87
N LEU A 168 -11.80 -3.93 -1.59
CA LEU A 168 -10.51 -4.60 -1.37
C LEU A 168 -10.58 -5.71 -0.31
N LYS A 169 -11.28 -5.45 0.78
CA LYS A 169 -11.49 -6.43 1.85
C LYS A 169 -12.34 -7.62 1.41
N LEU A 170 -13.40 -7.39 0.62
CA LEU A 170 -14.25 -8.45 0.09
C LEU A 170 -13.50 -9.34 -0.90
N ARG A 171 -12.56 -8.78 -1.68
CA ARG A 171 -11.66 -9.52 -2.58
C ARG A 171 -10.59 -10.33 -1.81
N LYS A 172 -10.50 -10.19 -0.49
CA LYS A 172 -9.55 -10.89 0.38
C LYS A 172 -8.09 -10.66 -0.04
N VAL A 173 -7.77 -9.47 -0.54
CA VAL A 173 -6.39 -9.04 -0.80
C VAL A 173 -5.86 -8.25 0.40
N THR A 174 -4.54 -8.34 0.63
CA THR A 174 -3.87 -7.45 1.57
C THR A 174 -3.43 -6.21 0.78
N ALA A 175 -4.02 -5.07 1.09
CA ALA A 175 -3.84 -3.87 0.30
C ALA A 175 -3.05 -2.79 1.05
N ILE A 176 -2.15 -2.12 0.33
CA ILE A 176 -1.58 -0.82 0.69
C ILE A 176 -2.24 0.22 -0.20
N VAL A 177 -2.74 1.28 0.41
CA VAL A 177 -3.19 2.49 -0.27
C VAL A 177 -2.24 3.61 0.13
N ILE A 178 -1.62 4.25 -0.85
CA ILE A 178 -0.67 5.33 -0.63
C ILE A 178 -1.42 6.64 -0.65
N GLY A 179 -1.07 7.54 0.28
CA GLY A 179 -1.69 8.86 0.39
C GLY A 179 -0.72 9.94 0.87
N GLU A 180 -1.17 11.17 0.79
CA GLU A 180 -0.42 12.35 1.25
C GLU A 180 -0.95 12.86 2.58
N PRO A 181 -0.09 13.46 3.42
CA PRO A 181 -0.54 14.12 4.64
C PRO A 181 -1.21 15.47 4.32
N GLY A 182 -2.17 15.83 5.15
CA GLY A 182 -2.71 17.19 5.19
C GLY A 182 -2.01 18.07 6.23
N PRO A 183 -2.32 19.36 6.28
CA PRO A 183 -1.78 20.26 7.30
C PRO A 183 -2.17 19.81 8.71
N GLY A 184 -1.18 19.33 9.48
CA GLY A 184 -1.38 18.88 10.86
C GLY A 184 -2.14 17.56 11.04
N VAL A 185 -2.42 16.83 9.96
CA VAL A 185 -3.11 15.53 9.95
C VAL A 185 -2.36 14.52 9.09
N TYR A 186 -2.57 13.23 9.34
CA TYR A 186 -1.84 12.17 8.63
C TYR A 186 -2.34 11.91 7.22
N THR A 187 -3.51 12.42 6.84
CA THR A 187 -4.11 12.24 5.52
C THR A 187 -4.67 13.55 5.01
N ARG A 188 -4.67 13.74 3.70
CA ARG A 188 -5.05 15.03 3.08
C ARG A 188 -6.46 15.49 3.45
N HIS A 189 -7.39 14.56 3.55
CA HIS A 189 -8.79 14.84 3.85
C HIS A 189 -9.19 14.49 5.29
N GLY A 190 -8.29 13.90 6.09
CA GLY A 190 -8.56 13.46 7.46
C GLY A 190 -9.61 12.35 7.57
N LEU A 191 -9.98 11.72 6.45
CA LEU A 191 -11.06 10.71 6.41
C LEU A 191 -10.52 9.28 6.27
N GLU A 192 -9.47 9.11 5.51
CA GLU A 192 -8.88 7.83 5.12
C GLU A 192 -8.37 7.08 6.36
N GLU A 193 -7.81 7.80 7.31
CA GLU A 193 -7.29 7.24 8.57
C GLU A 193 -8.36 6.56 9.41
N TYR A 194 -9.63 7.01 9.32
CA TYR A 194 -10.73 6.41 10.07
C TYR A 194 -11.22 5.08 9.46
N VAL A 195 -11.02 4.90 8.16
CA VAL A 195 -11.53 3.75 7.40
C VAL A 195 -10.50 2.62 7.36
N SER A 196 -9.20 2.95 7.35
CA SER A 196 -8.11 1.97 7.29
C SER A 196 -8.02 1.09 8.55
N ASP A 197 -7.57 -0.13 8.40
CA ASP A 197 -7.29 -1.05 9.52
C ASP A 197 -5.90 -0.79 10.12
N CYS A 198 -4.97 -0.28 9.33
CA CYS A 198 -3.62 0.11 9.74
C CYS A 198 -3.26 1.44 9.09
N LEU A 199 -2.54 2.30 9.79
CA LEU A 199 -2.00 3.57 9.30
C LEU A 199 -0.53 3.66 9.64
N ILE A 200 0.28 3.84 8.60
CA ILE A 200 1.73 4.00 8.66
C ILE A 200 2.08 5.39 8.16
N PHE A 201 2.90 6.10 8.89
CA PHE A 201 3.40 7.40 8.51
C PHE A 201 4.91 7.31 8.21
N LEU A 202 5.28 7.74 7.02
CA LEU A 202 6.67 7.88 6.58
C LEU A 202 7.04 9.36 6.59
N ASP A 203 8.15 9.66 7.25
CA ASP A 203 8.63 11.02 7.40
C ASP A 203 10.08 11.13 6.90
N ASN A 204 10.41 12.27 6.34
CA ASN A 204 11.76 12.61 5.90
C ASN A 204 12.13 13.97 6.48
N ARG A 205 12.86 13.96 7.58
CA ARG A 205 13.28 15.18 8.29
C ARG A 205 14.73 15.50 7.99
N VAL A 206 14.97 16.75 7.73
CA VAL A 206 16.33 17.31 7.69
C VAL A 206 16.60 17.99 9.02
N SER A 207 17.60 17.48 9.75
CA SER A 207 18.10 18.08 10.99
C SER A 207 19.61 18.23 10.88
N GLU A 208 20.12 19.41 11.13
CA GLU A 208 21.57 19.70 11.07
C GLU A 208 22.23 19.21 9.77
N GLN A 209 21.56 19.46 8.63
CA GLN A 209 22.00 19.05 7.27
C GLN A 209 22.00 17.53 7.01
N VAL A 210 21.48 16.73 7.95
CA VAL A 210 21.33 15.27 7.78
C VAL A 210 19.86 14.94 7.52
N SER A 211 19.61 14.27 6.40
CA SER A 211 18.27 13.73 6.08
C SER A 211 18.08 12.37 6.74
N VAL A 212 17.06 12.25 7.55
CA VAL A 212 16.72 11.00 8.24
C VAL A 212 15.26 10.62 7.93
N ARG A 213 15.09 9.50 7.25
CA ARG A 213 13.77 8.92 7.05
C ARG A 213 13.34 8.11 8.27
N ARG A 214 12.09 8.24 8.63
CA ARG A 214 11.50 7.56 9.78
C ARG A 214 10.16 6.93 9.41
N ILE A 215 9.84 5.82 10.06
CA ILE A 215 8.56 5.15 9.96
C ILE A 215 7.91 5.12 11.34
N ARG A 216 6.62 5.40 11.39
CA ARG A 216 5.79 5.31 12.58
C ARG A 216 4.48 4.60 12.27
N ILE A 217 4.07 3.69 13.15
CA ILE A 217 2.76 3.05 13.08
C ILE A 217 1.81 3.87 13.93
N ILE A 218 0.88 4.57 13.29
CA ILE A 218 -0.08 5.46 13.97
C ILE A 218 -1.26 4.66 14.51
N LYS A 219 -1.65 3.62 13.77
CA LYS A 219 -2.83 2.82 14.07
C LYS A 219 -2.63 1.40 13.58
N TYR A 220 -3.04 0.43 14.40
CA TYR A 220 -3.09 -0.97 14.00
C TYR A 220 -4.25 -1.66 14.73
N ARG A 221 -5.37 -1.89 14.06
CA ARG A 221 -6.57 -2.50 14.66
C ARG A 221 -6.35 -3.98 14.95
N GLY A 222 -6.61 -4.40 16.18
CA GLY A 222 -6.57 -5.80 16.59
C GLY A 222 -5.17 -6.38 16.78
N SER A 223 -4.13 -5.54 16.85
CA SER A 223 -2.77 -5.98 17.18
C SER A 223 -2.01 -4.94 17.98
N LYS A 224 -1.09 -5.43 18.79
CA LYS A 224 -0.01 -4.61 19.34
C LYS A 224 0.96 -4.25 18.20
N HIS A 225 1.66 -3.15 18.36
CA HIS A 225 2.68 -2.65 17.44
C HIS A 225 3.64 -1.73 18.20
N GLY A 226 4.81 -1.49 17.61
CA GLY A 226 5.73 -0.46 18.10
C GLY A 226 5.11 0.93 17.94
N THR A 227 5.11 1.72 19.01
CA THR A 227 4.52 3.08 19.03
C THR A 227 5.54 4.19 18.79
N ASN A 228 6.84 3.84 18.81
CA ASN A 228 7.93 4.78 18.58
C ASN A 228 8.11 5.11 17.11
N GLU A 229 8.93 6.12 16.83
CA GLU A 229 9.49 6.34 15.51
C GLU A 229 10.73 5.46 15.32
N PHE A 230 10.83 4.81 14.19
CA PHE A 230 11.96 3.96 13.83
C PHE A 230 12.70 4.50 12.62
N PRO A 231 14.02 4.37 12.54
CA PRO A 231 14.75 4.69 11.31
C PRO A 231 14.24 3.83 10.15
N PHE A 232 14.08 4.45 8.98
CA PHE A 232 13.66 3.80 7.75
C PHE A 232 14.70 4.09 6.66
N VAL A 233 15.28 3.04 6.12
CA VAL A 233 16.30 3.13 5.07
C VAL A 233 15.71 2.57 3.78
N ILE A 234 15.90 3.29 2.70
CA ILE A 234 15.54 2.91 1.33
C ILE A 234 16.77 2.37 0.62
#